data_c3aa075150bd64c3e824b805d7f75251
#
_entry.id   c3aa075150bd64c3e824b805d7f75251
#
_cell.length_a   1.000
_cell.length_b   1.000
_cell.length_c   1.000
_cell.angle_alpha   90.00
_cell.angle_beta   90.00
_cell.angle_gamma   90.00
#
_symmetry.space_group_name_H-M   'P 1'
#
loop_
_entity.id
_entity.type
_entity.pdbx_description
1 polymer ?
#
loop_
_entity_poly.entity_id
_entity_poly.type
_entity_poly.pdbx_seq_one_letter_code
_entity_poly.pdbx_strand_id
1 'polypeptide(L)'
;MKNWWDDVNESTQWQDGILFSLCGAYALVSAFALVQLVRIQMRTREYGWTTQKVFHLLNFVVHGVRAVLFGFHHQVFLMHPKVFCWILLDLPGLFFFSACTLLLLFWAQIYITRQQARSLPTDKLRKTYISVNVAVYFAQVVIWVCIWVNDNSTVEFVGKIFMAVVSFIAALGFLHHGGRLFVMLKRFPIESNGRKKKLHEVVGSVTAICFTCFLIRCIVVGVSAFDRDLRLDVHNRPVQILIYYMISN
;
A
#
# COMPACT_ATOMS: atom_id res chain seq x y z
N MET A 1 -17.57 11.52 34.34
CA MET A 1 -16.70 12.40 33.53
C MET A 1 -16.67 11.78 32.15
N LYS A 2 -17.33 12.37 31.16
CA LYS A 2 -17.14 11.96 29.75
C LYS A 2 -15.65 12.26 29.43
N ASN A 3 -14.94 11.26 28.97
CA ASN A 3 -13.54 11.45 28.58
C ASN A 3 -13.54 12.25 27.26
N TRP A 4 -12.58 13.15 27.06
CA TRP A 4 -12.37 13.89 25.82
C TRP A 4 -12.40 12.96 24.57
N TRP A 5 -11.95 11.71 24.72
CA TRP A 5 -12.01 10.70 23.69
C TRP A 5 -13.43 10.31 23.28
N ASP A 6 -14.36 10.25 24.22
CA ASP A 6 -15.74 9.89 23.94
C ASP A 6 -16.43 11.03 23.18
N ASP A 7 -16.16 12.29 23.56
CA ASP A 7 -16.71 13.47 22.88
C ASP A 7 -16.20 13.59 21.43
N VAL A 8 -14.91 13.26 21.15
CA VAL A 8 -14.33 13.27 19.79
C VAL A 8 -14.90 12.13 18.95
N ASN A 9 -15.09 10.96 19.51
CA ASN A 9 -15.61 9.81 18.78
C ASN A 9 -17.12 9.86 18.52
N GLU A 10 -17.90 10.51 19.39
CA GLU A 10 -19.37 10.65 19.25
C GLU A 10 -19.77 11.84 18.37
N SER A 11 -18.90 12.80 18.11
CA SER A 11 -19.22 14.01 17.35
C SER A 11 -19.03 13.84 15.85
N THR A 12 -20.11 13.93 15.09
CA THR A 12 -20.10 13.86 13.61
C THR A 12 -19.22 14.92 12.98
N GLN A 13 -19.10 16.11 13.57
CA GLN A 13 -18.25 17.18 13.06
C GLN A 13 -16.76 16.82 13.10
N TRP A 14 -16.31 16.15 14.15
CA TRP A 14 -14.93 15.68 14.25
C TRP A 14 -14.66 14.53 13.28
N GLN A 15 -15.63 13.62 13.11
CA GLN A 15 -15.53 12.52 12.14
C GLN A 15 -15.37 13.06 10.73
N ASP A 16 -16.23 13.97 10.32
CA ASP A 16 -16.19 14.59 8.99
C ASP A 16 -14.89 15.41 8.80
N GLY A 17 -14.48 16.18 9.81
CA GLY A 17 -13.24 16.93 9.78
C GLY A 17 -12.00 16.06 9.57
N ILE A 18 -11.93 14.91 10.23
CA ILE A 18 -10.87 13.92 10.07
C ILE A 18 -10.87 13.30 8.68
N LEU A 19 -12.05 12.88 8.17
CA LEU A 19 -12.16 12.26 6.86
C LEU A 19 -11.85 13.25 5.72
N PHE A 20 -12.28 14.52 5.84
CA PHE A 20 -11.90 15.56 4.89
C PHE A 20 -10.41 15.92 4.96
N SER A 21 -9.77 15.88 6.14
CA SER A 21 -8.33 16.08 6.25
C SER A 21 -7.54 14.97 5.56
N LEU A 22 -7.98 13.72 5.71
CA LEU A 22 -7.43 12.57 4.97
C LEU A 22 -7.63 12.73 3.47
N CYS A 23 -8.82 13.13 3.02
CA CYS A 23 -9.11 13.41 1.62
C CYS A 23 -8.11 14.43 1.05
N GLY A 24 -7.90 15.55 1.75
CA GLY A 24 -6.94 16.59 1.35
C GLY A 24 -5.50 16.07 1.28
N ALA A 25 -5.06 15.31 2.27
CA ALA A 25 -3.72 14.72 2.30
C ALA A 25 -3.50 13.75 1.13
N TYR A 26 -4.44 12.84 0.89
CA TYR A 26 -4.35 11.89 -0.23
C TYR A 26 -4.46 12.56 -1.59
N ALA A 27 -5.28 13.61 -1.73
CA ALA A 27 -5.37 14.41 -2.96
C ALA A 27 -4.03 15.09 -3.28
N LEU A 28 -3.36 15.66 -2.28
CA LEU A 28 -2.04 16.27 -2.45
C LEU A 28 -0.98 15.25 -2.90
N VAL A 29 -0.93 14.07 -2.27
CA VAL A 29 0.02 13.00 -2.66
C VAL A 29 -0.28 12.50 -4.06
N SER A 30 -1.56 12.33 -4.43
CA SER A 30 -2.00 11.95 -5.76
C SER A 30 -1.57 12.98 -6.81
N ALA A 31 -1.82 14.26 -6.55
CA ALA A 31 -1.40 15.36 -7.44
C ALA A 31 0.13 15.38 -7.63
N PHE A 32 0.88 15.20 -6.55
CA PHE A 32 2.35 15.12 -6.62
C PHE A 32 2.81 13.93 -7.48
N ALA A 33 2.20 12.75 -7.31
CA ALA A 33 2.52 11.57 -8.11
C ALA A 33 2.21 11.78 -9.59
N LEU A 34 1.09 12.46 -9.91
CA LEU A 34 0.72 12.82 -11.28
C LEU A 34 1.73 13.80 -11.91
N VAL A 35 2.12 14.84 -11.18
CA VAL A 35 3.12 15.81 -11.66
C VAL A 35 4.45 15.11 -11.95
N GLN A 36 4.90 14.18 -11.08
CA GLN A 36 6.10 13.41 -11.32
C GLN A 36 5.97 12.50 -12.55
N LEU A 37 4.82 11.85 -12.72
CA LEU A 37 4.55 11.01 -13.89
C LEU A 37 4.63 11.82 -15.19
N VAL A 38 3.97 12.97 -15.24
CA VAL A 38 4.00 13.88 -16.40
C VAL A 38 5.42 14.38 -16.67
N ARG A 39 6.14 14.76 -15.61
CA ARG A 39 7.53 15.23 -15.71
C ARG A 39 8.47 14.16 -16.29
N ILE A 40 8.32 12.89 -15.86
CA ILE A 40 9.07 11.77 -16.41
C ILE A 40 8.68 11.55 -17.88
N GLN A 41 7.40 11.58 -18.19
CA GLN A 41 6.91 11.39 -19.56
C GLN A 41 7.45 12.46 -20.52
N MET A 42 7.52 13.72 -20.10
CA MET A 42 8.05 14.81 -20.91
C MET A 42 9.58 14.76 -21.06
N ARG A 43 10.28 14.24 -20.04
CA ARG A 43 11.76 14.23 -20.03
C ARG A 43 12.37 13.02 -20.74
N THR A 44 11.67 11.88 -20.73
CA THR A 44 12.10 10.65 -21.38
C THR A 44 11.34 10.47 -22.69
N ARG A 45 12.02 10.66 -23.83
CA ARG A 45 11.50 10.37 -25.18
C ARG A 45 11.37 8.87 -25.47
N GLU A 46 11.68 8.00 -24.51
CA GLU A 46 11.54 6.55 -24.70
C GLU A 46 10.05 6.15 -24.78
N TYR A 47 9.69 5.59 -25.92
CA TYR A 47 8.41 4.94 -26.13
C TYR A 47 8.39 3.64 -25.32
N GLY A 48 7.73 3.64 -24.15
CA GLY A 48 7.55 2.45 -23.33
C GLY A 48 7.20 2.74 -21.87
N TRP A 49 6.57 1.75 -21.25
CA TRP A 49 6.26 1.76 -19.83
C TRP A 49 7.49 1.36 -19.02
N THR A 50 8.18 2.32 -18.45
CA THR A 50 9.29 2.06 -17.53
C THR A 50 8.73 1.77 -16.13
N THR A 51 9.49 1.01 -15.32
CA THR A 51 9.13 0.69 -13.93
C THR A 51 8.81 1.95 -13.12
N GLN A 52 9.53 3.05 -13.36
CA GLN A 52 9.28 4.34 -12.71
C GLN A 52 7.92 4.93 -13.09
N LYS A 53 7.55 4.91 -14.37
CA LYS A 53 6.24 5.41 -14.84
C LYS A 53 5.09 4.60 -14.21
N VAL A 54 5.22 3.28 -14.20
CA VAL A 54 4.23 2.39 -13.58
C VAL A 54 4.12 2.64 -12.08
N PHE A 55 5.22 2.84 -11.38
CA PHE A 55 5.23 3.15 -9.95
C PHE A 55 4.49 4.46 -9.64
N HIS A 56 4.77 5.55 -10.37
CA HIS A 56 4.08 6.82 -10.16
C HIS A 56 2.60 6.76 -10.56
N LEU A 57 2.26 6.00 -11.61
CA LEU A 57 0.87 5.77 -12.00
C LEU A 57 0.10 5.03 -10.90
N LEU A 58 0.68 3.95 -10.36
CA LEU A 58 0.05 3.20 -9.27
C LEU A 58 -0.15 4.07 -8.04
N ASN A 59 0.85 4.87 -7.65
CA ASN A 59 0.70 5.81 -6.53
C ASN A 59 -0.39 6.86 -6.79
N PHE A 60 -0.45 7.42 -8.00
CA PHE A 60 -1.52 8.35 -8.39
C PHE A 60 -2.90 7.70 -8.22
N VAL A 61 -3.08 6.48 -8.73
CA VAL A 61 -4.36 5.76 -8.65
C VAL A 61 -4.71 5.41 -7.21
N VAL A 62 -3.76 4.86 -6.42
CA VAL A 62 -3.98 4.51 -5.00
C VAL A 62 -4.49 5.70 -4.20
N HIS A 63 -3.74 6.78 -4.24
CA HIS A 63 -4.06 7.96 -3.44
C HIS A 63 -5.26 8.73 -3.99
N GLY A 64 -5.48 8.70 -5.32
CA GLY A 64 -6.66 9.27 -5.96
C GLY A 64 -7.95 8.56 -5.54
N VAL A 65 -7.97 7.23 -5.58
CA VAL A 65 -9.13 6.44 -5.12
C VAL A 65 -9.41 6.68 -3.64
N ARG A 66 -8.36 6.79 -2.80
CA ARG A 66 -8.54 7.11 -1.37
C ARG A 66 -9.08 8.51 -1.13
N ALA A 67 -8.59 9.51 -1.89
CA ALA A 67 -9.11 10.87 -1.79
C ALA A 67 -10.61 10.90 -2.13
N VAL A 68 -11.02 10.22 -3.20
CA VAL A 68 -12.44 10.08 -3.56
C VAL A 68 -13.24 9.36 -2.47
N LEU A 69 -12.71 8.25 -1.94
CA LEU A 69 -13.36 7.49 -0.86
C LEU A 69 -13.67 8.34 0.37
N PHE A 70 -12.67 9.08 0.85
CA PHE A 70 -12.83 9.92 2.03
C PHE A 70 -13.63 11.20 1.76
N GLY A 71 -13.56 11.75 0.53
CA GLY A 71 -14.35 12.90 0.13
C GLY A 71 -15.85 12.58 0.00
N PHE A 72 -16.19 11.38 -0.45
CA PHE A 72 -17.57 10.92 -0.64
C PHE A 72 -18.00 9.87 0.39
N HIS A 73 -17.40 9.90 1.59
CA HIS A 73 -17.62 8.87 2.60
C HIS A 73 -19.10 8.63 2.92
N HIS A 74 -19.93 9.67 3.04
CA HIS A 74 -21.36 9.53 3.29
C HIS A 74 -22.09 8.71 2.22
N GLN A 75 -21.77 8.94 0.93
CA GLN A 75 -22.41 8.22 -0.17
C GLN A 75 -21.89 6.79 -0.27
N VAL A 76 -20.58 6.59 -0.04
CA VAL A 76 -19.92 5.29 -0.13
C VAL A 76 -20.48 4.32 0.93
N PHE A 77 -20.69 4.78 2.17
CA PHE A 77 -21.24 3.93 3.24
C PHE A 77 -22.74 3.67 3.12
N LEU A 78 -23.46 4.48 2.34
CA LEU A 78 -24.89 4.28 2.02
C LEU A 78 -25.10 3.38 0.78
N MET A 79 -24.03 2.98 0.09
CA MET A 79 -24.17 2.15 -1.12
C MET A 79 -24.67 0.74 -0.79
N HIS A 80 -25.70 0.33 -1.50
CA HIS A 80 -26.17 -1.05 -1.53
C HIS A 80 -25.90 -1.65 -2.93
N PRO A 81 -25.40 -2.90 -3.03
CA PRO A 81 -25.05 -3.87 -1.98
C PRO A 81 -23.70 -3.55 -1.28
N LYS A 82 -23.58 -3.97 -0.02
CA LYS A 82 -22.40 -3.75 0.86
C LYS A 82 -21.07 -4.17 0.24
N VAL A 83 -21.08 -5.11 -0.70
CA VAL A 83 -19.89 -5.62 -1.39
C VAL A 83 -19.13 -4.50 -2.12
N PHE A 84 -19.82 -3.51 -2.69
CA PHE A 84 -19.15 -2.38 -3.35
C PHE A 84 -18.32 -1.55 -2.37
N CYS A 85 -18.81 -1.37 -1.15
CA CYS A 85 -18.05 -0.70 -0.09
C CYS A 85 -16.79 -1.49 0.26
N TRP A 86 -16.87 -2.83 0.39
CA TRP A 86 -15.71 -3.69 0.64
C TRP A 86 -14.69 -3.63 -0.50
N ILE A 87 -15.14 -3.75 -1.76
CA ILE A 87 -14.27 -3.63 -2.92
C ILE A 87 -13.54 -2.29 -2.90
N LEU A 88 -14.26 -1.21 -2.66
CA LEU A 88 -13.74 0.15 -2.70
C LEU A 88 -12.73 0.42 -1.57
N LEU A 89 -12.91 -0.20 -0.40
CA LEU A 89 -11.98 -0.12 0.73
C LEU A 89 -10.72 -0.98 0.53
N ASP A 90 -10.86 -2.16 -0.06
CA ASP A 90 -9.76 -3.10 -0.26
C ASP A 90 -8.88 -2.76 -1.47
N LEU A 91 -9.49 -2.22 -2.54
CA LEU A 91 -8.84 -1.95 -3.83
C LEU A 91 -7.60 -1.06 -3.71
N PRO A 92 -7.61 0.07 -2.97
CA PRO A 92 -6.40 0.87 -2.77
C PRO A 92 -5.28 0.08 -2.10
N GLY A 93 -5.63 -0.82 -1.17
CA GLY A 93 -4.68 -1.69 -0.50
C GLY A 93 -3.98 -2.67 -1.43
N LEU A 94 -4.72 -3.24 -2.39
CA LEU A 94 -4.16 -4.11 -3.43
C LEU A 94 -3.24 -3.35 -4.38
N PHE A 95 -3.64 -2.15 -4.81
CA PHE A 95 -2.78 -1.30 -5.64
C PHE A 95 -1.52 -0.87 -4.91
N PHE A 96 -1.63 -0.54 -3.62
CA PHE A 96 -0.47 -0.24 -2.78
C PHE A 96 0.48 -1.44 -2.68
N PHE A 97 -0.05 -2.65 -2.46
CA PHE A 97 0.73 -3.89 -2.51
C PHE A 97 1.45 -4.05 -3.86
N SER A 98 0.77 -3.80 -4.98
CA SER A 98 1.36 -3.88 -6.32
C SER A 98 2.46 -2.84 -6.53
N ALA A 99 2.27 -1.60 -6.06
CA ALA A 99 3.29 -0.55 -6.15
C ALA A 99 4.54 -0.93 -5.34
N CYS A 100 4.34 -1.47 -4.15
CA CYS A 100 5.44 -1.89 -3.29
C CYS A 100 6.17 -3.12 -3.83
N THR A 101 5.45 -4.14 -4.33
CA THR A 101 6.09 -5.31 -4.96
C THR A 101 6.82 -4.94 -6.24
N LEU A 102 6.37 -3.91 -6.99
CA LEU A 102 7.12 -3.34 -8.11
C LEU A 102 8.43 -2.70 -7.67
N LEU A 103 8.43 -2.02 -6.53
CA LEU A 103 9.64 -1.45 -5.95
C LEU A 103 10.63 -2.54 -5.52
N LEU A 104 10.13 -3.64 -4.93
CA LEU A 104 10.94 -4.82 -4.61
C LEU A 104 11.55 -5.44 -5.86
N LEU A 105 10.78 -5.57 -6.93
CA LEU A 105 11.28 -6.04 -8.23
C LEU A 105 12.43 -5.16 -8.72
N PHE A 106 12.27 -3.84 -8.67
CA PHE A 106 13.30 -2.89 -9.07
C PHE A 106 14.58 -3.04 -8.25
N TRP A 107 14.46 -3.21 -6.93
CA TRP A 107 15.61 -3.43 -6.06
C TRP A 107 16.28 -4.78 -6.29
N ALA A 108 15.49 -5.83 -6.51
CA ALA A 108 16.04 -7.14 -6.87
C ALA A 108 16.81 -7.08 -8.21
N GLN A 109 16.31 -6.34 -9.18
CA GLN A 109 17.01 -6.11 -10.45
C GLN A 109 18.34 -5.40 -10.24
N ILE A 110 18.38 -4.31 -9.47
CA ILE A 110 19.61 -3.58 -9.15
C ILE A 110 20.61 -4.50 -8.43
N TYR A 111 20.14 -5.27 -7.44
CA TYR A 111 20.98 -6.19 -6.68
C TYR A 111 21.64 -7.22 -7.60
N ILE A 112 20.86 -7.89 -8.45
CA ILE A 112 21.35 -8.94 -9.35
C ILE A 112 22.29 -8.39 -10.41
N THR A 113 21.95 -7.25 -11.03
CA THR A 113 22.78 -6.61 -12.04
C THR A 113 24.15 -6.20 -11.48
N ARG A 114 24.22 -5.82 -10.21
CA ARG A 114 25.49 -5.43 -9.58
C ARG A 114 26.32 -6.60 -9.04
N GLN A 115 25.67 -7.69 -8.61
CA GLN A 115 26.38 -8.83 -8.03
C GLN A 115 26.89 -9.81 -9.08
N GLN A 116 26.20 -9.92 -10.19
CA GLN A 116 26.58 -10.78 -11.30
C GLN A 116 26.89 -9.94 -12.53
N ALA A 117 28.14 -9.92 -12.94
CA ALA A 117 28.56 -9.43 -14.25
C ALA A 117 27.94 -10.26 -15.42
N ARG A 118 27.13 -11.25 -15.12
CA ARG A 118 26.37 -12.08 -16.05
C ARG A 118 24.88 -11.73 -15.96
N SER A 119 24.29 -11.43 -17.10
CA SER A 119 22.88 -11.19 -17.30
C SER A 119 22.01 -12.35 -16.81
N LEU A 120 21.53 -12.31 -15.56
CA LEU A 120 20.38 -13.12 -15.19
C LEU A 120 19.15 -12.56 -15.92
N PRO A 121 18.30 -13.42 -16.47
CA PRO A 121 17.18 -12.97 -17.27
C PRO A 121 16.21 -12.15 -16.39
N THR A 122 16.23 -10.85 -16.55
CA THR A 122 15.30 -9.87 -15.97
C THR A 122 13.85 -10.30 -16.18
N ASP A 123 13.60 -11.09 -17.24
CA ASP A 123 12.31 -11.64 -17.57
C ASP A 123 11.76 -12.61 -16.51
N LYS A 124 12.60 -13.40 -15.84
CA LYS A 124 12.14 -14.31 -14.78
C LYS A 124 11.59 -13.52 -13.57
N LEU A 125 12.29 -12.48 -13.16
CA LEU A 125 11.84 -11.62 -12.06
C LEU A 125 10.53 -10.90 -12.39
N ARG A 126 10.43 -10.39 -13.61
CA ARG A 126 9.21 -9.74 -14.11
C ARG A 126 8.03 -10.73 -14.16
N LYS A 127 8.25 -11.94 -14.64
CA LYS A 127 7.23 -13.01 -14.65
C LYS A 127 6.79 -13.38 -13.23
N THR A 128 7.73 -13.50 -12.29
CA THR A 128 7.41 -13.78 -10.88
C THR A 128 6.58 -12.65 -10.27
N TYR A 129 6.94 -11.39 -10.51
CA TYR A 129 6.16 -10.23 -10.07
C TYR A 129 4.71 -10.29 -10.59
N ILE A 130 4.54 -10.50 -11.89
CA ILE A 130 3.22 -10.57 -12.51
C ILE A 130 2.43 -11.75 -11.93
N SER A 131 3.04 -12.94 -11.82
CA SER A 131 2.39 -14.14 -11.29
C SER A 131 1.90 -13.95 -9.85
N VAL A 132 2.73 -13.38 -8.97
CA VAL A 132 2.35 -13.11 -7.57
C VAL A 132 1.20 -12.11 -7.49
N ASN A 133 1.27 -11.00 -8.24
CA ASN A 133 0.18 -10.02 -8.24
C ASN A 133 -1.12 -10.62 -8.79
N VAL A 134 -1.06 -11.34 -9.92
CA VAL A 134 -2.25 -11.99 -10.50
C VAL A 134 -2.87 -12.98 -9.51
N ALA A 135 -2.05 -13.79 -8.82
CA ALA A 135 -2.55 -14.74 -7.82
C ALA A 135 -3.25 -14.03 -6.64
N VAL A 136 -2.68 -12.93 -6.13
CA VAL A 136 -3.28 -12.14 -5.04
C VAL A 136 -4.59 -11.49 -5.49
N TYR A 137 -4.61 -10.86 -6.67
CA TYR A 137 -5.84 -10.25 -7.20
C TYR A 137 -6.93 -11.30 -7.47
N PHE A 138 -6.57 -12.44 -8.04
CA PHE A 138 -7.52 -13.53 -8.28
C PHE A 138 -8.14 -14.04 -6.98
N ALA A 139 -7.31 -14.31 -5.95
CA ALA A 139 -7.79 -14.72 -4.64
C ALA A 139 -8.74 -13.68 -4.02
N GLN A 140 -8.40 -12.40 -4.14
CA GLN A 140 -9.24 -11.32 -3.61
C GLN A 140 -10.58 -11.21 -4.35
N VAL A 141 -10.60 -11.36 -5.67
CA VAL A 141 -11.84 -11.37 -6.46
C VAL A 141 -12.73 -12.55 -6.05
N VAL A 142 -12.16 -13.74 -5.83
CA VAL A 142 -12.91 -14.91 -5.33
C VAL A 142 -13.52 -14.60 -3.97
N ILE A 143 -12.79 -13.97 -3.05
CA ILE A 143 -13.31 -13.57 -1.74
C ILE A 143 -14.48 -12.60 -1.89
N TRP A 144 -14.37 -11.57 -2.75
CA TRP A 144 -15.46 -10.62 -3.00
C TRP A 144 -16.71 -11.29 -3.58
N VAL A 145 -16.53 -12.23 -4.51
CA VAL A 145 -17.65 -13.02 -5.07
C VAL A 145 -18.30 -13.87 -3.98
N CYS A 146 -17.52 -14.50 -3.10
CA CYS A 146 -18.05 -15.27 -1.97
C CYS A 146 -18.83 -14.39 -0.98
N ILE A 147 -18.36 -13.17 -0.70
CA ILE A 147 -19.09 -12.18 0.14
C ILE A 147 -20.38 -11.77 -0.54
N TRP A 148 -20.37 -11.62 -1.88
CA TRP A 148 -21.58 -11.23 -2.63
C TRP A 148 -22.65 -12.31 -2.62
N VAL A 149 -22.24 -13.57 -2.77
CA VAL A 149 -23.18 -14.72 -2.81
C VAL A 149 -23.69 -15.09 -1.42
N ASN A 150 -22.80 -15.04 -0.42
CA ASN A 150 -23.12 -15.39 0.96
C ASN A 150 -22.62 -14.26 1.89
N ASP A 151 -23.54 -13.45 2.41
CA ASP A 151 -23.23 -12.45 3.45
C ASP A 151 -22.93 -13.15 4.79
N ASN A 152 -21.85 -13.93 4.81
CA ASN A 152 -21.47 -14.79 5.93
C ASN A 152 -20.27 -14.20 6.66
N SER A 153 -20.37 -13.98 7.96
CA SER A 153 -19.30 -13.48 8.84
C SER A 153 -17.99 -14.26 8.69
N THR A 154 -18.06 -15.55 8.33
CA THR A 154 -16.90 -16.40 8.11
C THR A 154 -16.10 -15.98 6.88
N VAL A 155 -16.75 -15.59 5.79
CA VAL A 155 -16.06 -15.16 4.56
C VAL A 155 -15.37 -13.82 4.78
N GLU A 156 -16.03 -12.90 5.50
CA GLU A 156 -15.40 -11.63 5.91
C GLU A 156 -14.14 -11.87 6.75
N PHE A 157 -14.22 -12.78 7.73
CA PHE A 157 -13.09 -13.17 8.57
C PHE A 157 -11.93 -13.74 7.73
N VAL A 158 -12.22 -14.66 6.80
CA VAL A 158 -11.21 -15.24 5.88
C VAL A 158 -10.58 -14.15 5.02
N GLY A 159 -11.35 -13.19 4.50
CA GLY A 159 -10.83 -12.07 3.73
C GLY A 159 -9.83 -11.21 4.52
N LYS A 160 -10.16 -10.87 5.77
CA LYS A 160 -9.26 -10.13 6.66
C LYS A 160 -7.98 -10.89 6.96
N ILE A 161 -8.07 -12.19 7.28
CA ILE A 161 -6.89 -13.04 7.51
C ILE A 161 -6.02 -13.12 6.25
N PHE A 162 -6.63 -13.30 5.07
CA PHE A 162 -5.90 -13.31 3.81
C PHE A 162 -5.10 -12.00 3.61
N MET A 163 -5.73 -10.84 3.80
CA MET A 163 -5.05 -9.54 3.67
C MET A 163 -3.95 -9.35 4.72
N ALA A 164 -4.13 -9.83 5.95
CA ALA A 164 -3.10 -9.81 6.99
C ALA A 164 -1.89 -10.67 6.59
N VAL A 165 -2.11 -11.89 6.10
CA VAL A 165 -1.05 -12.81 5.65
C VAL A 165 -0.29 -12.23 4.46
N VAL A 166 -0.99 -11.70 3.45
CA VAL A 166 -0.36 -11.05 2.29
C VAL A 166 0.50 -9.86 2.72
N SER A 167 0.01 -9.03 3.66
CA SER A 167 0.76 -7.91 4.21
C SER A 167 2.01 -8.36 4.98
N PHE A 168 1.91 -9.44 5.75
CA PHE A 168 3.05 -10.02 6.48
C PHE A 168 4.13 -10.55 5.53
N ILE A 169 3.73 -11.29 4.49
CA ILE A 169 4.66 -11.80 3.47
C ILE A 169 5.35 -10.63 2.75
N ALA A 170 4.62 -9.55 2.43
CA ALA A 170 5.19 -8.35 1.85
C ALA A 170 6.22 -7.70 2.78
N ALA A 171 5.92 -7.56 4.08
CA ALA A 171 6.86 -7.03 5.07
C ALA A 171 8.16 -7.83 5.11
N LEU A 172 8.08 -9.16 5.17
CA LEU A 172 9.25 -10.05 5.14
C LEU A 172 10.02 -9.92 3.82
N GLY A 173 9.32 -9.78 2.68
CA GLY A 173 9.92 -9.54 1.37
C GLY A 173 10.76 -8.25 1.35
N PHE A 174 10.22 -7.16 1.91
CA PHE A 174 10.96 -5.89 2.03
C PHE A 174 12.17 -6.02 2.93
N LEU A 175 12.04 -6.64 4.08
CA LEU A 175 13.14 -6.84 5.00
C LEU A 175 14.25 -7.68 4.34
N HIS A 176 13.89 -8.76 3.66
CA HIS A 176 14.86 -9.65 3.01
C HIS A 176 15.58 -8.97 1.84
N HIS A 177 14.84 -8.48 0.85
CA HIS A 177 15.42 -7.93 -0.38
C HIS A 177 16.01 -6.54 -0.17
N GLY A 178 15.33 -5.67 0.56
CA GLY A 178 15.81 -4.34 0.91
C GLY A 178 17.02 -4.39 1.81
N GLY A 179 17.02 -5.26 2.82
CA GLY A 179 18.14 -5.50 3.72
C GLY A 179 19.38 -6.02 2.98
N ARG A 180 19.21 -6.98 2.07
CA ARG A 180 20.33 -7.49 1.23
C ARG A 180 20.92 -6.39 0.33
N LEU A 181 20.07 -5.60 -0.32
CA LEU A 181 20.52 -4.48 -1.14
C LEU A 181 21.26 -3.43 -0.30
N PHE A 182 20.74 -3.10 0.89
CA PHE A 182 21.35 -2.18 1.83
C PHE A 182 22.74 -2.64 2.26
N VAL A 183 22.90 -3.90 2.66
CA VAL A 183 24.20 -4.48 3.05
C VAL A 183 25.18 -4.51 1.88
N MET A 184 24.69 -4.86 0.68
CA MET A 184 25.51 -4.84 -0.53
C MET A 184 26.03 -3.45 -0.85
N LEU A 185 25.18 -2.43 -0.81
CA LEU A 185 25.58 -1.05 -1.05
C LEU A 185 26.60 -0.54 -0.03
N LYS A 186 26.60 -1.08 1.20
CA LYS A 186 27.59 -0.76 2.23
C LYS A 186 28.96 -1.39 1.92
N ARG A 187 28.99 -2.60 1.37
CA ARG A 187 30.25 -3.38 1.18
C ARG A 187 31.09 -2.97 -0.03
N PHE A 188 30.48 -2.41 -1.09
CA PHE A 188 31.25 -2.08 -2.30
C PHE A 188 31.86 -0.68 -2.24
N PRO A 189 33.22 -0.55 -2.27
CA PRO A 189 33.90 0.72 -2.41
C PRO A 189 33.81 1.18 -3.89
N ILE A 190 33.03 2.18 -4.20
CA ILE A 190 32.99 2.79 -5.54
C ILE A 190 33.33 4.28 -5.42
N GLU A 191 34.15 4.76 -6.35
CA GLU A 191 34.82 6.07 -6.39
C GLU A 191 33.91 7.33 -6.39
N SER A 192 32.61 7.24 -6.40
CA SER A 192 31.73 8.43 -6.28
C SER A 192 30.97 8.47 -4.95
N ASN A 193 31.64 8.97 -3.91
CA ASN A 193 31.13 9.00 -2.53
C ASN A 193 29.75 9.65 -2.33
N GLY A 194 29.36 10.67 -3.11
CA GLY A 194 28.13 11.42 -2.87
C GLY A 194 26.83 10.72 -3.32
N ARG A 195 26.81 10.13 -4.52
CA ARG A 195 25.62 9.47 -5.08
C ARG A 195 25.29 8.15 -4.35
N LYS A 196 26.34 7.46 -3.91
CA LYS A 196 26.22 6.18 -3.22
C LYS A 196 25.65 6.33 -1.82
N LYS A 197 26.13 7.33 -1.08
CA LYS A 197 25.61 7.64 0.25
C LYS A 197 24.11 7.95 0.19
N LYS A 198 23.69 8.79 -0.76
CA LYS A 198 22.27 9.09 -0.99
C LYS A 198 21.45 7.85 -1.34
N LEU A 199 21.94 6.98 -2.23
CA LEU A 199 21.22 5.76 -2.61
C LEU A 199 21.08 4.80 -1.43
N HIS A 200 22.13 4.63 -0.63
CA HIS A 200 22.13 3.79 0.57
C HIS A 200 21.12 4.31 1.61
N GLU A 201 21.09 5.61 1.88
CA GLU A 201 20.15 6.24 2.79
C GLU A 201 18.70 6.08 2.30
N VAL A 202 18.45 6.31 1.01
CA VAL A 202 17.11 6.13 0.41
C VAL A 202 16.65 4.69 0.50
N VAL A 203 17.48 3.71 0.13
CA VAL A 203 17.12 2.29 0.20
C VAL A 203 16.82 1.87 1.64
N GLY A 204 17.64 2.30 2.60
CA GLY A 204 17.44 2.01 4.01
C GLY A 204 16.13 2.62 4.54
N SER A 205 15.91 3.90 4.28
CA SER A 205 14.69 4.61 4.73
C SER A 205 13.42 4.00 4.11
N VAL A 206 13.41 3.77 2.80
CA VAL A 206 12.24 3.21 2.11
C VAL A 206 11.98 1.76 2.56
N THR A 207 13.04 0.95 2.77
CA THR A 207 12.88 -0.40 3.33
C THR A 207 12.23 -0.36 4.70
N ALA A 208 12.71 0.50 5.60
CA ALA A 208 12.17 0.64 6.95
C ALA A 208 10.71 1.11 6.92
N ILE A 209 10.40 2.12 6.11
CA ILE A 209 9.03 2.65 5.96
C ILE A 209 8.09 1.58 5.44
N CYS A 210 8.40 0.93 4.31
CA CYS A 210 7.55 -0.11 3.74
C CYS A 210 7.36 -1.30 4.69
N PHE A 211 8.44 -1.76 5.34
CA PHE A 211 8.35 -2.82 6.35
C PHE A 211 7.40 -2.44 7.48
N THR A 212 7.56 -1.23 8.05
CA THR A 212 6.73 -0.74 9.15
C THR A 212 5.26 -0.59 8.72
N CYS A 213 5.00 -0.03 7.53
CA CYS A 213 3.64 0.11 7.00
C CYS A 213 2.93 -1.24 6.85
N PHE A 214 3.60 -2.23 6.25
CA PHE A 214 3.01 -3.56 6.09
C PHE A 214 2.85 -4.30 7.41
N LEU A 215 3.79 -4.12 8.36
CA LEU A 215 3.69 -4.72 9.67
C LEU A 215 2.50 -4.16 10.46
N ILE A 216 2.34 -2.83 10.49
CA ILE A 216 1.19 -2.17 11.12
C ILE A 216 -0.10 -2.63 10.46
N ARG A 217 -0.15 -2.68 9.12
CA ARG A 217 -1.31 -3.18 8.40
C ARG A 217 -1.64 -4.63 8.78
N CYS A 218 -0.64 -5.51 8.84
CA CYS A 218 -0.81 -6.90 9.26
C CYS A 218 -1.41 -6.98 10.68
N ILE A 219 -0.85 -6.23 11.63
CA ILE A 219 -1.31 -6.23 13.02
C ILE A 219 -2.74 -5.71 13.11
N VAL A 220 -3.03 -4.54 12.54
CA VAL A 220 -4.35 -3.92 12.65
C VAL A 220 -5.43 -4.76 11.97
N VAL A 221 -5.19 -5.25 10.76
CA VAL A 221 -6.15 -6.10 10.05
C VAL A 221 -6.31 -7.45 10.75
N GLY A 222 -5.21 -8.04 11.25
CA GLY A 222 -5.24 -9.27 12.01
C GLY A 222 -6.04 -9.13 13.31
N VAL A 223 -5.74 -8.11 14.11
CA VAL A 223 -6.47 -7.85 15.36
C VAL A 223 -7.95 -7.55 15.09
N SER A 224 -8.28 -6.76 14.06
CA SER A 224 -9.67 -6.47 13.68
C SER A 224 -10.45 -7.70 13.20
N ALA A 225 -9.76 -8.79 12.84
CA ALA A 225 -10.41 -10.05 12.49
C ALA A 225 -10.85 -10.83 13.74
N PHE A 226 -10.06 -10.79 14.82
CA PHE A 226 -10.32 -11.56 16.05
C PHE A 226 -11.18 -10.81 17.07
N ASP A 227 -11.03 -9.50 17.15
CA ASP A 227 -11.73 -8.67 18.15
C ASP A 227 -12.76 -7.78 17.48
N ARG A 228 -14.05 -8.00 17.84
CA ARG A 228 -15.18 -7.23 17.31
C ARG A 228 -15.18 -5.79 17.84
N ASP A 229 -14.64 -5.55 19.03
CA ASP A 229 -14.59 -4.24 19.65
C ASP A 229 -13.45 -3.37 19.08
N LEU A 230 -12.43 -4.00 18.47
CA LEU A 230 -11.33 -3.34 17.78
C LEU A 230 -11.52 -3.28 16.25
N ARG A 231 -12.71 -3.60 15.75
CA ARG A 231 -13.01 -3.37 14.32
C ARG A 231 -12.79 -1.91 13.99
N LEU A 232 -12.09 -1.66 12.88
CA LEU A 232 -11.98 -0.34 12.27
C LEU A 232 -13.36 0.09 11.75
N ASP A 233 -14.22 0.47 12.68
CA ASP A 233 -15.53 1.02 12.34
C ASP A 233 -15.38 2.52 12.12
N VAL A 234 -15.52 2.92 10.85
CA VAL A 234 -15.35 4.30 10.40
C VAL A 234 -16.28 5.25 11.15
N HIS A 235 -17.41 4.73 11.62
CA HIS A 235 -18.41 5.55 12.29
C HIS A 235 -18.11 5.73 13.80
N ASN A 236 -17.52 4.73 14.45
CA ASN A 236 -17.37 4.74 15.91
C ASN A 236 -15.99 5.18 16.42
N ARG A 237 -14.93 5.12 15.57
CA ARG A 237 -13.55 5.41 16.01
C ARG A 237 -12.72 6.16 14.96
N PRO A 238 -13.07 7.41 14.63
CA PRO A 238 -12.44 8.17 13.55
C PRO A 238 -10.95 8.46 13.78
N VAL A 239 -10.51 8.65 15.03
CA VAL A 239 -9.09 8.92 15.34
C VAL A 239 -8.22 7.69 15.10
N GLN A 240 -8.70 6.48 15.41
CA GLN A 240 -7.95 5.25 15.13
C GLN A 240 -7.83 5.03 13.62
N ILE A 241 -8.86 5.37 12.87
CA ILE A 241 -8.85 5.31 11.41
C ILE A 241 -7.85 6.31 10.84
N LEU A 242 -7.84 7.57 11.34
CA LEU A 242 -6.86 8.56 10.92
C LEU A 242 -5.43 8.02 11.11
N ILE A 243 -5.12 7.53 12.30
CA ILE A 243 -3.78 6.99 12.63
C ILE A 243 -3.46 5.80 11.72
N TYR A 244 -4.40 4.88 11.54
CA TYR A 244 -4.19 3.71 10.69
C TYR A 244 -3.90 4.10 9.25
N TYR A 245 -4.73 4.95 8.63
CA TYR A 245 -4.55 5.33 7.23
C TYR A 245 -3.37 6.26 7.00
N MET A 246 -2.98 7.08 7.99
CA MET A 246 -1.77 7.91 7.89
C MET A 246 -0.47 7.10 7.99
N ILE A 247 -0.46 6.00 8.75
CA ILE A 247 0.76 5.23 9.00
C ILE A 247 0.87 4.02 8.07
N SER A 248 -0.25 3.35 7.75
CA SER A 248 -0.21 2.06 7.01
C SER A 248 -0.20 2.21 5.48
N ASN A 249 -0.20 3.42 4.98
CA ASN A 249 -0.26 3.74 3.56
C ASN A 249 0.44 5.05 3.25
#